data_10952211b6b3f6f371659e493bf5e6b5
#
_entry.id   10952211b6b3f6f371659e493bf5e6b5
#
_cell.length_a   1.000
_cell.length_b   1.000
_cell.length_c   1.000
_cell.angle_alpha   90.00
_cell.angle_beta   90.00
_cell.angle_gamma   90.00
#
_symmetry.space_group_name_H-M   'P 1'
#
loop_
_entity.id
_entity.type
_entity.pdbx_description
1 polymer ?
#
loop_
_entity_poly.entity_id
_entity_poly.type
_entity_poly.pdbx_seq_one_letter_code
_entity_poly.pdbx_strand_id
1 'polypeptide(L)'
;MDTTVKLKLGFAALMIASGIGVAMYPVISNAVAQRHASSVIESYNDTVQTMDTEKIDAAKEAARRYNEQLGNAIDRDAAGEAADTGTSYVDMLDVGESLGYITIPKIDVNLPIYEGTSDDVLLKGVGHLEGSSYPLGGAGTHSVLTGHRGLAEAVLFTDLDKLGEGDHFYLHIMDEVLAYQVDQVKVVEPERTEDLEIIPGGDYCTLVTCTPYAINTHRMLVRGTRVPYNGEDEETATPQTVQYQELHTGNVVKRMVDAWPWISVTGSLVIGGEALLLLLLLHRCKKREEED
;
A
#
# COMPACT_ATOMS: atom_id res chain seq x y z
N MET A 1 27.60 -41.02 19.49
CA MET A 1 27.62 -39.95 18.49
C MET A 1 28.58 -38.87 19.02
N ASP A 2 29.65 -38.67 18.30
CA ASP A 2 30.76 -37.80 18.67
C ASP A 2 30.32 -36.36 18.88
N THR A 3 30.94 -35.64 19.82
CA THR A 3 30.62 -34.23 20.17
C THR A 3 30.74 -33.33 18.93
N THR A 4 31.71 -33.57 18.08
CA THR A 4 31.92 -32.90 16.78
C THR A 4 30.77 -33.09 15.80
N VAL A 5 30.16 -34.27 15.73
CA VAL A 5 29.00 -34.54 14.89
C VAL A 5 27.76 -33.81 15.40
N LYS A 6 27.55 -33.80 16.72
CA LYS A 6 26.44 -33.05 17.35
C LYS A 6 26.55 -31.54 17.10
N LEU A 7 27.78 -31.00 17.20
CA LEU A 7 28.03 -29.58 16.95
C LEU A 7 27.76 -29.20 15.48
N LYS A 8 28.23 -30.03 14.52
CA LYS A 8 27.98 -29.80 13.09
C LYS A 8 26.50 -29.89 12.75
N LEU A 9 25.78 -30.87 13.34
CA LEU A 9 24.33 -30.98 13.16
C LEU A 9 23.56 -29.80 13.74
N GLY A 10 23.97 -29.33 14.93
CA GLY A 10 23.40 -28.14 15.55
C GLY A 10 23.61 -26.87 14.72
N PHE A 11 24.82 -26.71 14.14
CA PHE A 11 25.11 -25.59 13.26
C PHE A 11 24.27 -25.66 11.95
N ALA A 12 24.17 -26.82 11.33
CA ALA A 12 23.33 -27.00 10.14
C ALA A 12 21.85 -26.70 10.42
N ALA A 13 21.32 -27.16 11.56
CA ALA A 13 19.96 -26.87 11.97
C ALA A 13 19.72 -25.36 12.20
N LEU A 14 20.71 -24.67 12.79
CA LEU A 14 20.65 -23.23 13.00
C LEU A 14 20.62 -22.47 11.66
N MET A 15 21.47 -22.86 10.71
CA MET A 15 21.51 -22.25 9.36
C MET A 15 20.19 -22.44 8.62
N ILE A 16 19.62 -23.64 8.68
CA ILE A 16 18.31 -23.92 8.07
C ILE A 16 17.21 -23.08 8.72
N ALA A 17 17.17 -23.02 10.04
CA ALA A 17 16.18 -22.23 10.77
C ALA A 17 16.30 -20.71 10.45
N SER A 18 17.52 -20.20 10.35
CA SER A 18 17.79 -18.81 9.95
C SER A 18 17.33 -18.54 8.52
N GLY A 19 17.60 -19.47 7.58
CA GLY A 19 17.15 -19.37 6.20
C GLY A 19 15.62 -19.34 6.07
N ILE A 20 14.92 -20.20 6.83
CA ILE A 20 13.45 -20.19 6.91
C ILE A 20 12.95 -18.88 7.50
N GLY A 21 13.58 -18.36 8.57
CA GLY A 21 13.19 -17.08 9.18
C GLY A 21 13.27 -15.91 8.20
N VAL A 22 14.36 -15.82 7.42
CA VAL A 22 14.53 -14.80 6.38
C VAL A 22 13.50 -14.95 5.26
N ALA A 23 13.23 -16.19 4.82
CA ALA A 23 12.24 -16.45 3.78
C ALA A 23 10.79 -16.15 4.23
N MET A 24 10.48 -16.32 5.52
CA MET A 24 9.16 -16.03 6.09
C MET A 24 8.94 -14.55 6.44
N TYR A 25 10.02 -13.75 6.51
CA TYR A 25 9.95 -12.36 6.92
C TYR A 25 8.92 -11.53 6.12
N PRO A 26 8.92 -11.52 4.76
CA PRO A 26 7.95 -10.74 4.00
C PRO A 26 6.48 -11.16 4.23
N VAL A 27 6.25 -12.46 4.47
CA VAL A 27 4.90 -12.98 4.72
C VAL A 27 4.36 -12.51 6.05
N ILE A 28 5.19 -12.67 7.10
CA ILE A 28 4.81 -12.29 8.46
C ILE A 28 4.64 -10.78 8.55
N SER A 29 5.57 -10.03 7.99
CA SER A 29 5.60 -8.57 7.98
C SER A 29 4.36 -8.00 7.26
N ASN A 30 4.05 -8.49 6.05
CA ASN A 30 2.84 -8.09 5.34
C ASN A 30 1.56 -8.43 6.11
N ALA A 31 1.49 -9.62 6.76
CA ALA A 31 0.33 -9.98 7.57
C ALA A 31 0.15 -9.04 8.79
N VAL A 32 1.26 -8.60 9.40
CA VAL A 32 1.22 -7.62 10.49
C VAL A 32 0.77 -6.26 9.97
N ALA A 33 1.30 -5.80 8.83
CA ALA A 33 0.92 -4.54 8.20
C ALA A 33 -0.58 -4.51 7.85
N GLN A 34 -1.11 -5.60 7.27
CA GLN A 34 -2.54 -5.72 6.96
C GLN A 34 -3.42 -5.69 8.21
N ARG A 35 -3.02 -6.36 9.30
CA ARG A 35 -3.75 -6.31 10.57
C ARG A 35 -3.76 -4.91 11.16
N HIS A 36 -2.64 -4.22 11.09
CA HIS A 36 -2.57 -2.83 11.55
C HIS A 36 -3.50 -1.94 10.71
N ALA A 37 -3.45 -2.03 9.37
CA ALA A 37 -4.34 -1.31 8.49
C ALA A 37 -5.82 -1.57 8.80
N SER A 38 -6.20 -2.85 8.96
CA SER A 38 -7.57 -3.23 9.32
C SER A 38 -8.01 -2.65 10.66
N SER A 39 -7.13 -2.65 11.67
CA SER A 39 -7.43 -2.07 12.99
C SER A 39 -7.62 -0.56 12.94
N VAL A 40 -6.82 0.15 12.12
CA VAL A 40 -6.97 1.60 11.92
C VAL A 40 -8.29 1.90 11.21
N ILE A 41 -8.64 1.15 10.16
CA ILE A 41 -9.90 1.29 9.43
C ILE A 41 -11.11 1.03 10.34
N GLU A 42 -11.06 -0.02 11.17
CA GLU A 42 -12.11 -0.33 12.14
C GLU A 42 -12.28 0.82 13.15
N SER A 43 -11.18 1.31 13.72
CA SER A 43 -11.20 2.45 14.64
C SER A 43 -11.75 3.71 13.99
N TYR A 44 -11.38 3.98 12.72
CA TYR A 44 -11.91 5.08 11.94
C TYR A 44 -13.42 4.98 11.76
N ASN A 45 -13.93 3.82 11.33
CA ASN A 45 -15.34 3.59 11.12
C ASN A 45 -16.16 3.74 12.43
N ASP A 46 -15.64 3.22 13.54
CA ASP A 46 -16.26 3.38 14.86
C ASP A 46 -16.32 4.85 15.28
N THR A 47 -15.26 5.59 15.03
CA THR A 47 -15.18 7.04 15.31
C THR A 47 -16.22 7.80 14.51
N VAL A 48 -16.27 7.58 13.19
CA VAL A 48 -17.23 8.25 12.30
C VAL A 48 -18.67 7.90 12.66
N GLN A 49 -18.97 6.64 12.98
CA GLN A 49 -20.32 6.21 13.36
C GLN A 49 -20.80 6.83 14.67
N THR A 50 -19.89 7.13 15.59
CA THR A 50 -20.21 7.73 16.89
C THR A 50 -20.10 9.25 16.90
N MET A 51 -19.57 9.86 15.81
CA MET A 51 -19.39 11.29 15.69
C MET A 51 -20.73 12.01 15.47
N ASP A 52 -20.86 13.19 16.05
CA ASP A 52 -22.01 14.05 15.81
C ASP A 52 -22.05 14.53 14.35
N THR A 53 -23.21 14.40 13.71
CA THR A 53 -23.43 14.81 12.32
C THR A 53 -23.03 16.26 12.09
N GLU A 54 -23.28 17.17 13.06
CA GLU A 54 -22.89 18.57 12.97
C GLU A 54 -21.36 18.73 12.86
N LYS A 55 -20.59 17.88 13.54
CA LYS A 55 -19.12 17.88 13.43
C LYS A 55 -18.64 17.35 12.07
N ILE A 56 -19.27 16.31 11.56
CA ILE A 56 -18.99 15.76 10.24
C ILE A 56 -19.25 16.83 9.18
N ASP A 57 -20.39 17.49 9.22
CA ASP A 57 -20.76 18.54 8.28
C ASP A 57 -19.80 19.74 8.36
N ALA A 58 -19.41 20.15 9.57
CA ALA A 58 -18.45 21.25 9.77
C ALA A 58 -17.06 20.88 9.20
N ALA A 59 -16.60 19.65 9.39
CA ALA A 59 -15.33 19.17 8.85
C ALA A 59 -15.35 19.11 7.31
N LYS A 60 -16.42 18.58 6.73
CA LYS A 60 -16.62 18.56 5.27
C LYS A 60 -16.62 19.96 4.69
N GLU A 61 -17.31 20.88 5.33
CA GLU A 61 -17.39 22.28 4.88
C GLU A 61 -16.02 22.97 4.97
N ALA A 62 -15.24 22.70 6.01
CA ALA A 62 -13.87 23.20 6.13
C ALA A 62 -12.96 22.68 5.01
N ALA A 63 -13.04 21.40 4.72
CA ALA A 63 -12.26 20.78 3.66
C ALA A 63 -12.70 21.22 2.24
N ARG A 64 -14.00 21.45 2.01
CA ARG A 64 -14.49 22.05 0.77
C ARG A 64 -13.95 23.46 0.56
N ARG A 65 -13.98 24.30 1.63
CA ARG A 65 -13.39 25.66 1.57
C ARG A 65 -11.90 25.62 1.25
N TYR A 66 -11.16 24.68 1.81
CA TYR A 66 -9.75 24.48 1.44
C TYR A 66 -9.61 24.17 -0.04
N ASN A 67 -10.38 23.22 -0.58
CA ASN A 67 -10.35 22.86 -2.00
C ASN A 67 -10.70 24.05 -2.92
N GLU A 68 -11.69 24.85 -2.54
CA GLU A 68 -12.06 26.07 -3.27
C GLU A 68 -10.95 27.13 -3.24
N GLN A 69 -10.29 27.30 -2.09
CA GLN A 69 -9.17 28.23 -1.96
C GLN A 69 -7.98 27.77 -2.79
N LEU A 70 -7.70 26.47 -2.79
CA LEU A 70 -6.64 25.87 -3.60
C LEU A 70 -6.92 26.05 -5.11
N GLY A 71 -8.12 25.76 -5.58
CA GLY A 71 -8.53 25.99 -6.97
C GLY A 71 -8.42 27.45 -7.39
N ASN A 72 -8.84 28.38 -6.52
CA ASN A 72 -8.70 29.81 -6.74
C ASN A 72 -7.24 30.32 -6.68
N ALA A 73 -6.36 29.64 -5.94
CA ALA A 73 -4.94 29.97 -5.87
C ALA A 73 -4.21 29.63 -7.17
N ILE A 74 -4.55 28.50 -7.79
CA ILE A 74 -3.99 28.10 -9.10
C ILE A 74 -4.38 29.12 -10.18
N ASP A 75 -5.60 29.65 -10.15
CA ASP A 75 -6.00 30.76 -11.02
C ASP A 75 -5.24 32.07 -10.74
N ARG A 76 -4.71 32.25 -9.51
CA ARG A 76 -3.91 33.43 -9.10
C ARG A 76 -2.42 33.25 -9.32
N ASP A 77 -1.89 32.01 -9.25
CA ASP A 77 -0.47 31.73 -9.57
C ASP A 77 -0.18 31.97 -11.05
N ALA A 78 -1.19 31.83 -11.90
CA ALA A 78 -1.14 32.42 -13.24
C ALA A 78 -0.94 33.96 -13.21
N ALA A 79 -1.19 34.59 -12.03
CA ALA A 79 -0.98 36.01 -11.74
C ALA A 79 0.20 36.32 -10.79
N GLY A 80 0.95 35.28 -10.31
CA GLY A 80 2.22 35.45 -9.57
C GLY A 80 2.14 35.70 -8.07
N GLU A 81 1.04 35.36 -7.39
CA GLU A 81 0.89 35.50 -5.93
C GLU A 81 0.69 34.14 -5.27
N ALA A 82 1.64 33.68 -4.44
CA ALA A 82 1.53 32.46 -3.65
C ALA A 82 0.42 32.58 -2.59
N ALA A 83 -0.50 31.61 -2.54
CA ALA A 83 -1.54 31.58 -1.53
C ALA A 83 -1.00 30.97 -0.23
N ASP A 84 -0.87 31.80 0.80
CA ASP A 84 -0.79 31.33 2.18
C ASP A 84 -2.22 30.97 2.63
N THR A 85 -2.54 29.67 2.60
CA THR A 85 -3.89 29.19 2.99
C THR A 85 -4.15 29.26 4.50
N GLY A 86 -3.14 29.59 5.32
CA GLY A 86 -3.25 29.94 6.76
C GLY A 86 -3.95 28.94 7.68
N THR A 87 -4.49 27.85 7.14
CA THR A 87 -5.23 26.83 7.88
C THR A 87 -4.47 25.53 7.80
N SER A 88 -4.02 25.03 8.95
CA SER A 88 -3.39 23.71 9.01
C SER A 88 -4.40 22.66 8.56
N TYR A 89 -3.98 21.82 7.66
CA TYR A 89 -4.72 20.69 7.15
C TYR A 89 -5.17 19.71 8.26
N VAL A 90 -4.34 19.55 9.29
CA VAL A 90 -4.60 18.67 10.46
C VAL A 90 -5.78 19.14 11.30
N ASP A 91 -5.99 20.47 11.36
CA ASP A 91 -7.05 21.05 12.19
C ASP A 91 -8.46 20.86 11.59
N MET A 92 -8.56 20.40 10.34
CA MET A 92 -9.83 20.30 9.63
C MET A 92 -10.60 19.02 9.89
N LEU A 93 -9.91 17.92 10.22
CA LEU A 93 -10.52 16.60 10.39
C LEU A 93 -9.99 15.88 11.63
N ASP A 94 -10.54 16.17 12.78
CA ASP A 94 -10.28 15.43 14.03
C ASP A 94 -11.06 14.08 14.03
N VAL A 95 -10.77 13.23 13.03
CA VAL A 95 -11.36 11.88 12.88
C VAL A 95 -10.41 10.75 13.30
N GLY A 96 -9.33 11.08 14.04
CA GLY A 96 -8.34 10.11 14.51
C GLY A 96 -7.05 10.10 13.68
N GLU A 97 -6.39 8.96 13.57
CA GLU A 97 -5.07 8.86 12.91
C GLU A 97 -5.14 8.92 11.38
N SER A 98 -6.29 8.59 10.76
CA SER A 98 -6.45 8.52 9.31
C SER A 98 -7.54 9.48 8.81
N LEU A 99 -7.35 9.96 7.58
CA LEU A 99 -8.31 10.80 6.86
C LEU A 99 -9.50 10.00 6.32
N GLY A 100 -9.34 8.70 6.23
CA GLY A 100 -10.23 7.74 5.62
C GLY A 100 -9.47 6.50 5.17
N TYR A 101 -10.03 5.76 4.23
CA TYR A 101 -9.35 4.63 3.64
C TYR A 101 -9.71 4.47 2.15
N ILE A 102 -8.83 3.75 1.43
CA ILE A 102 -9.02 3.43 0.01
C ILE A 102 -9.23 1.93 -0.16
N THR A 103 -10.21 1.56 -1.00
CA THR A 103 -10.39 0.19 -1.47
C THR A 103 -10.19 0.11 -2.99
N ILE A 104 -9.43 -0.90 -3.44
CA ILE A 104 -9.21 -1.19 -4.85
C ILE A 104 -9.45 -2.69 -5.06
N PRO A 105 -10.69 -3.12 -5.37
CA PRO A 105 -11.09 -4.52 -5.38
C PRO A 105 -10.25 -5.41 -6.30
N LYS A 106 -9.93 -4.91 -7.49
CA LYS A 106 -9.17 -5.66 -8.50
C LYS A 106 -7.80 -6.14 -8.04
N ILE A 107 -7.18 -5.43 -7.11
CA ILE A 107 -5.84 -5.73 -6.59
C ILE A 107 -5.81 -6.01 -5.10
N ASP A 108 -6.98 -6.23 -4.48
CA ASP A 108 -7.16 -6.57 -3.07
C ASP A 108 -6.47 -5.55 -2.12
N VAL A 109 -6.63 -4.25 -2.43
CA VAL A 109 -6.13 -3.15 -1.60
C VAL A 109 -7.25 -2.64 -0.71
N ASN A 110 -6.95 -2.56 0.60
CA ASN A 110 -7.75 -1.91 1.63
C ASN A 110 -6.78 -1.25 2.62
N LEU A 111 -6.55 0.06 2.47
CA LEU A 111 -5.49 0.78 3.17
C LEU A 111 -5.99 2.11 3.74
N PRO A 112 -5.58 2.47 4.97
CA PRO A 112 -5.84 3.78 5.53
C PRO A 112 -5.11 4.87 4.74
N ILE A 113 -5.76 6.04 4.65
CA ILE A 113 -5.22 7.25 4.05
C ILE A 113 -4.78 8.15 5.20
N TYR A 114 -3.53 8.55 5.20
CA TYR A 114 -2.93 9.47 6.18
C TYR A 114 -2.61 10.80 5.53
N GLU A 115 -2.41 11.82 6.38
CA GLU A 115 -1.93 13.12 5.94
C GLU A 115 -0.43 13.10 5.63
N GLY A 116 -0.05 13.78 4.54
CA GLY A 116 1.34 13.92 4.11
C GLY A 116 1.91 12.66 3.46
N THR A 117 3.15 12.79 3.01
CA THR A 117 3.89 11.74 2.28
C THR A 117 5.27 11.47 2.87
N SER A 118 5.42 11.65 4.19
CA SER A 118 6.65 11.29 4.89
C SER A 118 6.89 9.77 4.86
N ASP A 119 8.14 9.35 5.01
CA ASP A 119 8.50 7.93 5.05
C ASP A 119 7.70 7.17 6.11
N ASP A 120 7.50 7.75 7.30
CA ASP A 120 6.71 7.15 8.38
C ASP A 120 5.25 6.92 8.00
N VAL A 121 4.65 7.82 7.23
CA VAL A 121 3.29 7.71 6.69
C VAL A 121 3.24 6.60 5.64
N LEU A 122 4.13 6.66 4.65
CA LEU A 122 4.13 5.73 3.52
C LEU A 122 4.49 4.29 3.90
N LEU A 123 5.13 4.07 5.05
CA LEU A 123 5.33 2.73 5.61
C LEU A 123 4.06 2.13 6.22
N LYS A 124 3.09 2.96 6.64
CA LYS A 124 1.85 2.52 7.31
C LYS A 124 0.68 2.34 6.36
N GLY A 125 0.63 3.13 5.29
CA GLY A 125 -0.51 3.13 4.37
C GLY A 125 -0.32 4.04 3.16
N VAL A 126 -1.39 4.72 2.80
CA VAL A 126 -1.44 5.67 1.69
C VAL A 126 -1.33 7.08 2.25
N GLY A 127 -0.47 7.91 1.67
CA GLY A 127 -0.29 9.30 2.05
C GLY A 127 -1.03 10.23 1.08
N HIS A 128 -1.74 11.22 1.60
CA HIS A 128 -2.30 12.31 0.82
C HIS A 128 -1.22 13.36 0.57
N LEU A 129 -1.01 13.72 -0.69
CA LEU A 129 0.00 14.71 -1.10
C LEU A 129 -0.46 16.11 -0.69
N GLU A 130 0.33 16.77 0.16
CA GLU A 130 0.11 18.16 0.53
C GLU A 130 0.08 19.07 -0.71
N GLY A 131 -0.83 20.04 -0.71
CA GLY A 131 -1.03 20.94 -1.85
C GLY A 131 -1.92 20.37 -2.96
N SER A 132 -2.36 19.10 -2.87
CA SER A 132 -3.45 18.59 -3.68
C SER A 132 -4.80 18.80 -2.99
N SER A 133 -5.90 18.63 -3.72
CA SER A 133 -7.24 18.77 -3.14
C SER A 133 -7.48 17.69 -2.09
N TYR A 134 -8.22 18.06 -1.04
CA TYR A 134 -8.71 17.13 -0.05
C TYR A 134 -9.57 16.04 -0.72
N PRO A 135 -9.50 14.76 -0.30
CA PRO A 135 -10.20 13.66 -0.97
C PRO A 135 -11.71 13.63 -0.65
N LEU A 136 -12.40 14.77 -0.83
CA LEU A 136 -13.85 14.90 -0.71
C LEU A 136 -14.56 14.94 -2.07
N GLY A 137 -13.79 14.94 -3.17
CA GLY A 137 -14.33 15.15 -4.50
C GLY A 137 -14.94 16.53 -4.71
N GLY A 138 -15.60 16.68 -5.84
CA GLY A 138 -16.27 17.90 -6.26
C GLY A 138 -15.65 18.52 -7.51
N ALA A 139 -16.44 19.37 -8.19
CA ALA A 139 -15.99 20.02 -9.40
C ALA A 139 -14.78 20.94 -9.15
N GLY A 140 -13.73 20.80 -9.94
CA GLY A 140 -12.50 21.57 -9.77
C GLY A 140 -11.60 21.02 -8.66
N THR A 141 -11.66 19.71 -8.35
CA THR A 141 -10.79 19.07 -7.38
C THR A 141 -9.92 17.97 -8.04
N HIS A 142 -8.71 17.84 -7.52
CA HIS A 142 -7.79 16.76 -7.88
C HIS A 142 -7.01 16.32 -6.64
N SER A 143 -7.42 15.22 -6.05
CA SER A 143 -6.71 14.59 -4.93
C SER A 143 -5.58 13.70 -5.43
N VAL A 144 -4.45 13.71 -4.72
CA VAL A 144 -3.30 12.87 -5.03
C VAL A 144 -2.97 11.98 -3.84
N LEU A 145 -3.02 10.67 -4.05
CA LEU A 145 -2.75 9.66 -3.05
C LEU A 145 -1.51 8.85 -3.42
N THR A 146 -0.53 8.82 -2.53
CA THR A 146 0.77 8.18 -2.78
C THR A 146 0.94 6.93 -1.92
N GLY A 147 1.43 5.86 -2.50
CA GLY A 147 1.76 4.63 -1.78
C GLY A 147 3.03 3.97 -2.31
N HIS A 148 3.77 3.33 -1.42
CA HIS A 148 4.98 2.60 -1.79
C HIS A 148 4.70 1.40 -2.68
N ARG A 149 5.71 1.04 -3.48
CA ARG A 149 5.76 -0.17 -4.29
C ARG A 149 7.03 -0.94 -3.99
N GLY A 150 6.89 -2.26 -3.81
CA GLY A 150 8.03 -3.15 -3.68
C GLY A 150 8.69 -3.17 -2.31
N LEU A 151 7.97 -2.78 -1.24
CA LEU A 151 8.43 -2.99 0.12
C LEU A 151 8.36 -4.47 0.49
N ALA A 152 9.36 -4.95 1.23
CA ALA A 152 9.36 -6.30 1.77
C ALA A 152 8.35 -6.45 2.92
N GLU A 153 8.05 -5.35 3.59
CA GLU A 153 7.21 -5.29 4.78
C GLU A 153 5.71 -5.22 4.47
N ALA A 154 5.32 -4.62 3.34
CA ALA A 154 3.92 -4.40 3.02
C ALA A 154 3.68 -4.34 1.51
N VAL A 155 2.55 -4.87 1.04
CA VAL A 155 2.19 -4.88 -0.38
C VAL A 155 1.82 -3.48 -0.87
N LEU A 156 1.06 -2.69 -0.11
CA LEU A 156 0.62 -1.33 -0.43
C LEU A 156 0.16 -1.19 -1.91
N PHE A 157 0.79 -0.29 -2.69
CA PHE A 157 0.51 -0.08 -4.12
C PHE A 157 1.39 -0.94 -5.07
N THR A 158 1.91 -2.07 -4.56
CA THR A 158 2.78 -2.95 -5.36
C THR A 158 2.14 -3.41 -6.67
N ASP A 159 0.85 -3.69 -6.64
CA ASP A 159 0.09 -4.22 -7.77
C ASP A 159 -0.69 -3.13 -8.55
N LEU A 160 -0.39 -1.85 -8.34
CA LEU A 160 -1.09 -0.73 -8.99
C LEU A 160 -0.99 -0.77 -10.52
N ASP A 161 0.08 -1.37 -11.06
CA ASP A 161 0.29 -1.58 -12.49
C ASP A 161 -0.68 -2.59 -13.15
N LYS A 162 -1.49 -3.27 -12.37
CA LYS A 162 -2.55 -4.15 -12.87
C LYS A 162 -3.85 -3.40 -13.16
N LEU A 163 -3.95 -2.13 -12.73
CA LEU A 163 -5.09 -1.28 -13.06
C LEU A 163 -4.96 -0.74 -14.48
N GLY A 164 -6.09 -0.63 -15.14
CA GLY A 164 -6.23 -0.04 -16.46
C GLY A 164 -7.51 0.77 -16.57
N GLU A 165 -7.69 1.46 -17.70
CA GLU A 165 -8.89 2.24 -17.96
C GLU A 165 -10.17 1.40 -17.79
N GLY A 166 -11.15 1.94 -17.09
CA GLY A 166 -12.41 1.28 -16.76
C GLY A 166 -12.43 0.58 -15.39
N ASP A 167 -11.29 0.31 -14.76
CA ASP A 167 -11.24 -0.23 -13.41
C ASP A 167 -11.69 0.81 -12.38
N HIS A 168 -12.10 0.36 -11.19
CA HIS A 168 -12.62 1.23 -10.15
C HIS A 168 -11.76 1.17 -8.89
N PHE A 169 -11.75 2.29 -8.16
CA PHE A 169 -11.32 2.38 -6.79
C PHE A 169 -12.24 3.31 -5.99
N TYR A 170 -12.26 3.15 -4.68
CA TYR A 170 -13.20 3.85 -3.82
C TYR A 170 -12.47 4.48 -2.65
N LEU A 171 -12.84 5.74 -2.35
CA LEU A 171 -12.37 6.43 -1.15
C LEU A 171 -13.51 6.49 -0.15
N HIS A 172 -13.26 6.04 1.07
CA HIS A 172 -14.18 6.11 2.18
C HIS A 172 -13.76 7.25 3.08
N ILE A 173 -14.45 8.36 2.98
CA ILE A 173 -14.13 9.60 3.70
C ILE A 173 -15.35 10.01 4.52
N MET A 174 -15.21 9.99 5.84
CA MET A 174 -16.30 10.21 6.79
C MET A 174 -17.48 9.26 6.52
N ASP A 175 -18.65 9.79 6.21
CA ASP A 175 -19.88 9.07 5.91
C ASP A 175 -20.15 8.92 4.40
N GLU A 176 -19.16 9.26 3.55
CA GLU A 176 -19.29 9.19 2.09
C GLU A 176 -18.34 8.16 1.46
N VAL A 177 -18.82 7.50 0.41
CA VAL A 177 -18.03 6.66 -0.48
C VAL A 177 -17.91 7.36 -1.83
N LEU A 178 -16.68 7.64 -2.22
CA LEU A 178 -16.34 8.32 -3.46
C LEU A 178 -15.82 7.28 -4.46
N ALA A 179 -16.63 6.97 -5.49
CA ALA A 179 -16.23 6.03 -6.54
C ALA A 179 -15.50 6.75 -7.66
N TYR A 180 -14.36 6.22 -8.05
CA TYR A 180 -13.56 6.71 -9.17
C TYR A 180 -13.33 5.59 -10.18
N GLN A 181 -13.52 5.91 -11.46
CA GLN A 181 -13.20 5.01 -12.56
C GLN A 181 -11.87 5.47 -13.20
N VAL A 182 -10.95 4.55 -13.36
CA VAL A 182 -9.65 4.83 -13.99
C VAL A 182 -9.88 5.31 -15.44
N ASP A 183 -9.42 6.51 -15.74
CA ASP A 183 -9.50 7.14 -17.07
C ASP A 183 -8.12 7.35 -17.70
N GLN A 184 -7.05 7.23 -16.93
CA GLN A 184 -5.70 7.45 -17.42
C GLN A 184 -4.68 6.67 -16.61
N VAL A 185 -3.71 6.04 -17.32
CA VAL A 185 -2.51 5.45 -16.71
C VAL A 185 -1.29 6.01 -17.42
N LYS A 186 -0.37 6.63 -16.67
CA LYS A 186 0.87 7.22 -17.21
C LYS A 186 2.09 6.82 -16.39
N VAL A 187 3.25 6.83 -17.03
CA VAL A 187 4.55 6.76 -16.38
C VAL A 187 5.32 8.03 -16.71
N VAL A 188 5.75 8.74 -15.68
CA VAL A 188 6.41 10.04 -15.81
C VAL A 188 7.70 10.07 -15.00
N GLU A 189 8.57 11.04 -15.28
CA GLU A 189 9.73 11.36 -14.43
C GLU A 189 9.25 11.96 -13.09
N PRO A 190 10.00 11.80 -11.99
CA PRO A 190 9.57 12.24 -10.66
C PRO A 190 9.28 13.73 -10.54
N GLU A 191 9.97 14.55 -11.36
CA GLU A 191 9.85 16.01 -11.37
C GLU A 191 8.65 16.51 -12.18
N ARG A 192 7.98 15.64 -12.93
CA ARG A 192 6.83 16.01 -13.75
C ARG A 192 5.55 15.92 -12.96
N THR A 193 5.00 17.08 -12.63
CA THR A 193 3.80 17.24 -11.81
C THR A 193 2.57 17.76 -12.57
N GLU A 194 2.71 18.07 -13.86
CA GLU A 194 1.64 18.68 -14.66
C GLU A 194 0.38 17.80 -14.76
N ASP A 195 0.53 16.49 -14.65
CA ASP A 195 -0.58 15.54 -14.64
C ASP A 195 -1.31 15.46 -13.28
N LEU A 196 -0.82 16.17 -12.25
CA LEU A 196 -1.40 16.24 -10.91
C LEU A 196 -2.13 17.58 -10.65
N GLU A 197 -2.09 18.49 -11.61
CA GLU A 197 -2.74 19.80 -11.50
C GLU A 197 -4.26 19.69 -11.46
N ILE A 198 -4.91 20.65 -10.82
CA ILE A 198 -6.37 20.75 -10.79
C ILE A 198 -6.87 21.14 -12.18
N ILE A 199 -7.81 20.35 -12.71
CA ILE A 199 -8.46 20.62 -13.99
C ILE A 199 -9.81 21.29 -13.70
N PRO A 200 -10.05 22.52 -14.18
CA PRO A 200 -11.31 23.22 -13.93
C PRO A 200 -12.55 22.39 -14.29
N GLY A 201 -13.46 22.25 -13.34
CA GLY A 201 -14.69 21.49 -13.49
C GLY A 201 -14.54 19.96 -13.44
N GLY A 202 -13.34 19.44 -13.37
CA GLY A 202 -13.08 18.00 -13.19
C GLY A 202 -13.21 17.60 -11.71
N ASP A 203 -13.47 16.32 -11.47
CA ASP A 203 -13.40 15.68 -10.15
C ASP A 203 -12.52 14.43 -10.31
N TYR A 204 -11.25 14.56 -9.89
CA TYR A 204 -10.23 13.55 -10.12
C TYR A 204 -9.55 13.11 -8.81
N CYS A 205 -9.11 11.86 -8.81
CA CYS A 205 -8.16 11.33 -7.84
C CYS A 205 -7.06 10.57 -8.58
N THR A 206 -5.79 10.87 -8.30
CA THR A 206 -4.64 10.17 -8.88
C THR A 206 -3.91 9.36 -7.82
N LEU A 207 -3.75 8.07 -8.09
CA LEU A 207 -2.93 7.17 -7.29
C LEU A 207 -1.50 7.17 -7.85
N VAL A 208 -0.52 7.41 -6.97
CA VAL A 208 0.89 7.56 -7.35
C VAL A 208 1.73 6.47 -6.69
N THR A 209 2.58 5.83 -7.47
CA THR A 209 3.58 4.90 -6.94
C THR A 209 4.89 4.96 -7.73
N CYS A 210 5.95 4.38 -7.18
CA CYS A 210 7.24 4.28 -7.86
C CYS A 210 7.24 3.16 -8.92
N THR A 211 7.98 3.38 -10.02
CA THR A 211 8.14 2.38 -11.10
C THR A 211 9.48 2.61 -11.82
N PRO A 212 10.11 1.59 -12.47
CA PRO A 212 9.78 0.17 -12.41
C PRO A 212 10.00 -0.43 -11.02
N TYR A 213 9.40 -1.60 -10.76
CA TYR A 213 9.55 -2.30 -9.48
C TYR A 213 11.02 -2.43 -9.04
N ALA A 214 11.32 -2.08 -7.80
CA ALA A 214 12.66 -2.07 -7.19
C ALA A 214 13.69 -1.09 -7.81
N ILE A 215 13.40 -0.45 -8.96
CA ILE A 215 14.30 0.53 -9.61
C ILE A 215 13.90 1.96 -9.23
N ASN A 216 12.59 2.26 -9.22
CA ASN A 216 11.97 3.48 -8.69
C ASN A 216 12.40 4.79 -9.38
N THR A 217 12.85 4.74 -10.64
CA THR A 217 13.33 5.91 -11.38
C THR A 217 12.21 6.81 -11.90
N HIS A 218 11.00 6.30 -12.00
CA HIS A 218 9.82 7.01 -12.50
C HIS A 218 8.66 6.93 -11.49
N ARG A 219 7.59 7.65 -11.80
CA ARG A 219 6.31 7.56 -11.09
C ARG A 219 5.25 7.01 -12.03
N MET A 220 4.46 6.07 -11.52
CA MET A 220 3.23 5.61 -12.18
C MET A 220 2.08 6.41 -11.60
N LEU A 221 1.29 7.00 -12.47
CA LEU A 221 0.09 7.76 -12.19
C LEU A 221 -1.10 6.98 -12.71
N VAL A 222 -2.02 6.63 -11.81
CA VAL A 222 -3.31 6.01 -12.16
C VAL A 222 -4.40 6.99 -11.76
N ARG A 223 -4.92 7.75 -12.73
CA ARG A 223 -5.95 8.74 -12.49
C ARG A 223 -7.33 8.11 -12.65
N GLY A 224 -8.23 8.42 -11.73
CA GLY A 224 -9.64 8.14 -11.83
C GLY A 224 -10.47 9.42 -11.89
N THR A 225 -11.51 9.39 -12.72
CA THR A 225 -12.57 10.39 -12.76
C THR A 225 -13.74 9.94 -11.88
N ARG A 226 -14.40 10.89 -11.22
CA ARG A 226 -15.55 10.62 -10.37
C ARG A 226 -16.70 9.98 -11.14
N VAL A 227 -17.27 8.91 -10.59
CA VAL A 227 -18.48 8.26 -11.10
C VAL A 227 -19.52 8.09 -9.97
N PRO A 228 -20.83 7.97 -10.32
CA PRO A 228 -21.82 7.67 -9.31
C PRO A 228 -21.53 6.35 -8.60
N TYR A 229 -21.57 6.36 -7.27
CA TYR A 229 -21.47 5.15 -6.47
C TYR A 229 -22.82 4.46 -6.40
N ASN A 230 -22.88 3.18 -6.79
CA ASN A 230 -24.09 2.37 -6.79
C ASN A 230 -24.10 1.23 -5.76
N GLY A 231 -22.97 1.05 -5.05
CA GLY A 231 -22.83 0.01 -4.02
C GLY A 231 -22.58 -1.40 -4.55
N GLU A 232 -22.66 -1.66 -5.85
CA GLU A 232 -22.58 -3.03 -6.41
C GLU A 232 -21.14 -3.55 -6.52
N ASP A 233 -20.18 -2.66 -6.79
CA ASP A 233 -18.77 -3.06 -7.01
C ASP A 233 -17.99 -3.27 -5.70
N GLU A 234 -18.52 -2.81 -4.58
CA GLU A 234 -17.91 -2.92 -3.26
C GLU A 234 -18.16 -4.28 -2.58
N GLU A 235 -19.21 -5.01 -2.97
CA GLU A 235 -19.53 -6.32 -2.40
C GLU A 235 -18.38 -7.34 -2.53
N THR A 236 -17.45 -7.13 -3.48
CA THR A 236 -16.25 -7.95 -3.61
C THR A 236 -15.08 -7.49 -2.73
N ALA A 237 -15.15 -6.27 -2.19
CA ALA A 237 -14.10 -5.65 -1.38
C ALA A 237 -14.50 -5.41 0.08
N THR A 238 -15.74 -5.71 0.49
CA THR A 238 -16.12 -5.64 1.91
C THR A 238 -15.11 -6.48 2.68
N PRO A 239 -14.48 -5.95 3.75
CA PRO A 239 -13.84 -6.81 4.71
C PRO A 239 -14.96 -7.72 5.23
N GLN A 240 -15.11 -8.89 4.64
CA GLN A 240 -15.78 -9.96 5.33
C GLN A 240 -15.13 -9.95 6.69
N THR A 241 -15.89 -9.62 7.71
CA THR A 241 -15.56 -9.90 9.12
C THR A 241 -14.73 -11.17 9.05
N VAL A 242 -13.42 -11.04 9.25
CA VAL A 242 -12.49 -12.13 8.94
C VAL A 242 -12.91 -13.29 9.83
N GLN A 243 -13.90 -14.04 9.39
CA GLN A 243 -13.87 -15.45 9.68
C GLN A 243 -12.56 -15.88 9.05
N TYR A 244 -11.60 -16.14 9.91
CA TYR A 244 -10.34 -16.77 9.57
C TYR A 244 -10.63 -18.05 8.79
N GLN A 245 -11.00 -17.90 7.53
CA GLN A 245 -11.08 -18.99 6.59
C GLN A 245 -9.72 -19.03 5.90
N GLU A 246 -9.08 -20.17 6.02
CA GLU A 246 -7.77 -20.60 5.54
C GLU A 246 -7.47 -20.31 4.05
N LEU A 247 -8.24 -19.46 3.37
CA LEU A 247 -8.20 -19.21 1.92
C LEU A 247 -7.20 -18.12 1.48
N HIS A 248 -6.76 -17.24 2.38
CA HIS A 248 -5.78 -16.21 2.03
C HIS A 248 -4.35 -16.72 1.97
N THR A 249 -4.04 -17.80 2.67
CA THR A 249 -2.70 -18.43 2.62
C THR A 249 -2.39 -18.96 1.23
N GLY A 250 -3.37 -19.43 0.48
CA GLY A 250 -3.21 -19.92 -0.88
C GLY A 250 -2.80 -18.84 -1.89
N ASN A 251 -3.38 -17.65 -1.79
CA ASN A 251 -3.06 -16.53 -2.67
C ASN A 251 -1.71 -15.88 -2.33
N VAL A 252 -1.37 -15.78 -1.04
CA VAL A 252 -0.05 -15.30 -0.61
C VAL A 252 1.04 -16.27 -1.01
N VAL A 253 0.84 -17.57 -0.83
CA VAL A 253 1.78 -18.61 -1.28
C VAL A 253 1.87 -18.62 -2.80
N LYS A 254 0.75 -18.44 -3.53
CA LYS A 254 0.76 -18.34 -5.00
C LYS A 254 1.50 -17.08 -5.47
N ARG A 255 1.28 -15.92 -4.84
CA ARG A 255 2.06 -14.69 -5.10
C ARG A 255 3.54 -14.86 -4.80
N MET A 256 3.92 -15.57 -3.73
CA MET A 256 5.31 -15.94 -3.46
C MET A 256 5.88 -16.85 -4.54
N VAL A 257 5.13 -17.83 -4.99
CA VAL A 257 5.55 -18.76 -6.05
C VAL A 257 5.64 -18.03 -7.39
N ASP A 258 4.68 -17.17 -7.72
CA ASP A 258 4.64 -16.41 -8.97
C ASP A 258 5.67 -15.25 -9.00
N ALA A 259 5.93 -14.61 -7.85
CA ALA A 259 6.98 -13.59 -7.72
C ALA A 259 8.39 -14.18 -7.57
N TRP A 260 8.53 -15.50 -7.42
CA TRP A 260 9.79 -16.15 -7.09
C TRP A 260 10.36 -17.12 -8.15
N PRO A 261 10.21 -16.90 -9.47
CA PRO A 261 10.81 -17.80 -10.46
C PRO A 261 12.34 -17.76 -10.40
N TRP A 262 12.97 -16.70 -9.90
CA TRP A 262 14.43 -16.56 -9.87
C TRP A 262 15.07 -16.87 -8.50
N ILE A 263 14.39 -16.60 -7.40
CA ILE A 263 14.90 -16.85 -6.04
C ILE A 263 14.69 -18.32 -5.65
N SER A 264 13.60 -18.95 -6.09
CA SER A 264 13.34 -20.37 -5.80
C SER A 264 14.32 -21.30 -6.49
N VAL A 265 14.75 -21.00 -7.71
CA VAL A 265 15.71 -21.86 -8.44
C VAL A 265 17.12 -21.63 -7.92
N THR A 266 17.57 -20.38 -7.74
CA THR A 266 18.93 -20.08 -7.27
C THR A 266 19.08 -20.30 -5.75
N GLY A 267 18.11 -19.89 -4.95
CA GLY A 267 18.15 -20.09 -3.50
C GLY A 267 18.04 -21.57 -3.11
N SER A 268 17.15 -22.34 -3.76
CA SER A 268 17.02 -23.78 -3.52
C SER A 268 18.23 -24.56 -4.02
N LEU A 269 18.88 -24.14 -5.12
CA LEU A 269 20.10 -24.75 -5.60
C LEU A 269 21.29 -24.46 -4.69
N VAL A 270 21.39 -23.25 -4.14
CA VAL A 270 22.45 -22.88 -3.19
C VAL A 270 22.25 -23.61 -1.86
N ILE A 271 21.07 -23.53 -1.26
CA ILE A 271 20.76 -24.18 0.04
C ILE A 271 20.77 -25.71 -0.11
N GLY A 272 20.21 -26.24 -1.20
CA GLY A 272 20.22 -27.66 -1.49
C GLY A 272 21.62 -28.18 -1.83
N GLY A 273 22.44 -27.42 -2.55
CA GLY A 273 23.82 -27.73 -2.88
C GLY A 273 24.72 -27.72 -1.64
N GLU A 274 24.57 -26.75 -0.75
CA GLU A 274 25.33 -26.70 0.50
C GLU A 274 24.91 -27.81 1.48
N ALA A 275 23.62 -28.12 1.58
CA ALA A 275 23.12 -29.22 2.39
C ALA A 275 23.60 -30.58 1.86
N LEU A 276 23.60 -30.77 0.53
CA LEU A 276 24.11 -31.98 -0.12
C LEU A 276 25.62 -32.11 0.06
N LEU A 277 26.37 -31.01 -0.09
CA LEU A 277 27.81 -30.98 0.13
C LEU A 277 28.16 -31.32 1.60
N LEU A 278 27.38 -30.79 2.55
CA LEU A 278 27.55 -31.08 3.97
C LEU A 278 27.24 -32.58 4.27
N LEU A 279 26.18 -33.12 3.69
CA LEU A 279 25.84 -34.53 3.82
C LEU A 279 26.93 -35.47 3.20
N LEU A 280 27.49 -35.08 2.06
CA LEU A 280 28.61 -35.82 1.42
C LEU A 280 29.90 -35.75 2.26
N LEU A 281 30.18 -34.57 2.86
CA LEU A 281 31.32 -34.40 3.77
C LEU A 281 31.13 -35.24 5.05
N LEU A 282 29.92 -35.24 5.62
CA LEU A 282 29.59 -36.07 6.79
C LEU A 282 29.67 -37.57 6.48
N HIS A 283 29.23 -37.99 5.30
CA HIS A 283 29.32 -39.38 4.86
C HIS A 283 30.79 -39.80 4.66
N ARG A 284 31.62 -38.96 4.06
CA ARG A 284 33.07 -39.20 3.93
C ARG A 284 33.81 -39.28 5.25
N CYS A 285 33.44 -38.39 6.23
CA CYS A 285 34.02 -38.45 7.57
C CYS A 285 33.66 -39.75 8.29
N LYS A 286 32.40 -40.20 8.17
CA LYS A 286 31.95 -41.45 8.78
C LYS A 286 32.66 -42.67 8.19
N LYS A 287 32.89 -42.68 6.86
CA LYS A 287 33.61 -43.80 6.17
C LYS A 287 35.08 -43.86 6.57
N ARG A 288 35.74 -42.73 6.88
CA ARG A 288 37.13 -42.70 7.40
C ARG A 288 37.23 -43.23 8.82
N GLU A 289 36.23 -43.00 9.67
CA GLU A 289 36.21 -43.51 11.04
C GLU A 289 35.91 -45.03 11.10
N GLU A 290 35.38 -45.62 10.05
CA GLU A 290 35.14 -47.06 9.93
C GLU A 290 36.34 -47.81 9.28
N GLU A 291 37.30 -47.09 8.69
CA GLU A 291 38.53 -47.67 8.04
C GLU A 291 39.79 -47.56 8.94
N ASP A 292 39.75 -46.80 10.08
CA ASP A 292 40.77 -46.73 11.13
C ASP A 292 40.34 -47.57 12.36
#